data_8ca0f74dc54e4be0e19c92d33087b544
#
_entry.id   8ca0f74dc54e4be0e19c92d33087b544
#
_cell.length_a   1.000
_cell.length_b   1.000
_cell.length_c   1.000
_cell.angle_alpha   90.00
_cell.angle_beta   90.00
_cell.angle_gamma   90.00
#
_symmetry.space_group_name_H-M   'P 1'
#
loop_
_entity.id
_entity.type
_entity.pdbx_description
1 polymer ?
#
loop_
_entity_poly.entity_id
_entity_poly.type
_entity_poly.pdbx_seq_one_letter_code
_entity_poly.pdbx_strand_id
1 'polypeptide(L)'
;QLESPAQVKLYISSREEMPTALTTLERDITDKLEELKFVAPNKIEFTAVYMRAANALASQEDMLGAEGEEEKKEGETSDAEKIEKRMLKKGVQPFMVQAMQNDEISQKPVYSSIGVGYRDAKEEIIQPVMPETLQELEYRLVNTIFKMSRKEPATIALVAPKEAVNIPPQLRQLYAQMGQPVPESEDPYEYCQRILEQEKYKVERVELTQQSPLPEKYDTLVVINPREFNERQKWEISRAIASGKNVVIAVQQYEWDYKVTPEGNVNLTKREQNPNIDDLLTAYGLGVSKDILMDTNKVPLTVRSGNPLEQLMGGGTTLNLPMHMLIN
;
A
#
# COMPACT_ATOMS: atom_id res chain seq x y z
N GLN A 1 -2.80 -21.14 12.74
CA GLN A 1 -4.03 -21.83 12.29
C GLN A 1 -5.24 -21.02 12.76
N LEU A 2 -6.24 -20.81 11.89
CA LEU A 2 -7.48 -20.15 12.28
C LEU A 2 -8.24 -21.00 13.31
N GLU A 3 -8.72 -20.37 14.38
CA GLU A 3 -9.50 -21.04 15.44
C GLU A 3 -10.98 -21.14 15.09
N SER A 4 -11.48 -20.28 14.20
CA SER A 4 -12.85 -20.26 13.67
C SER A 4 -12.82 -19.97 12.16
N PRO A 5 -13.88 -20.30 11.40
CA PRO A 5 -13.97 -19.93 10.00
C PRO A 5 -14.03 -18.40 9.83
N ALA A 6 -13.37 -17.90 8.78
CA ALA A 6 -13.55 -16.52 8.33
C ALA A 6 -14.83 -16.45 7.47
N GLN A 7 -15.62 -15.40 7.71
CA GLN A 7 -16.84 -15.11 6.96
C GLN A 7 -16.55 -14.13 5.86
N VAL A 8 -16.73 -14.55 4.61
CA VAL A 8 -16.49 -13.71 3.43
C VAL A 8 -17.83 -13.36 2.80
N LYS A 9 -18.10 -12.08 2.56
CA LYS A 9 -19.32 -11.59 1.92
C LYS A 9 -18.95 -10.84 0.64
N LEU A 10 -19.44 -11.35 -0.47
CA LEU A 10 -19.31 -10.67 -1.75
C LEU A 10 -20.48 -9.68 -1.91
N TYR A 11 -20.20 -8.38 -1.84
CA TYR A 11 -21.15 -7.31 -2.11
C TYR A 11 -21.04 -6.92 -3.58
N ILE A 12 -22.02 -7.27 -4.39
CA ILE A 12 -21.94 -7.14 -5.83
C ILE A 12 -23.27 -6.65 -6.42
N SER A 13 -23.23 -5.82 -7.46
CA SER A 13 -24.40 -5.46 -8.23
C SER A 13 -24.94 -6.66 -9.00
N SER A 14 -26.27 -6.74 -9.17
CA SER A 14 -26.89 -7.82 -9.93
C SER A 14 -26.40 -7.84 -11.37
N ARG A 15 -26.41 -8.99 -12.01
CA ARG A 15 -25.95 -9.18 -13.40
C ARG A 15 -26.66 -8.22 -14.39
N GLU A 16 -27.92 -7.89 -14.14
CA GLU A 16 -28.70 -6.98 -14.98
C GLU A 16 -28.22 -5.52 -14.85
N GLU A 17 -27.66 -5.20 -13.72
CA GLU A 17 -27.11 -3.86 -13.43
C GLU A 17 -25.64 -3.73 -13.79
N MET A 18 -24.95 -4.83 -14.05
CA MET A 18 -23.53 -4.82 -14.43
C MET A 18 -23.34 -4.36 -15.88
N PRO A 19 -22.34 -3.49 -16.15
CA PRO A 19 -21.86 -3.22 -17.50
C PRO A 19 -21.38 -4.50 -18.20
N THR A 20 -21.49 -4.55 -19.53
CA THR A 20 -21.12 -5.73 -20.33
C THR A 20 -19.71 -6.23 -20.04
N ALA A 21 -18.76 -5.31 -19.81
CA ALA A 21 -17.36 -5.64 -19.47
C ALA A 21 -17.19 -6.36 -18.12
N LEU A 22 -18.19 -6.27 -17.22
CA LEU A 22 -18.13 -6.83 -15.87
C LEU A 22 -19.13 -7.98 -15.62
N THR A 23 -19.82 -8.46 -16.64
CA THR A 23 -20.87 -9.48 -16.50
C THR A 23 -20.38 -10.84 -16.00
N THR A 24 -19.07 -11.13 -16.15
CA THR A 24 -18.46 -12.39 -15.66
C THR A 24 -17.83 -12.23 -14.27
N LEU A 25 -17.70 -11.00 -13.76
CA LEU A 25 -16.94 -10.69 -12.55
C LEU A 25 -17.45 -11.46 -11.32
N GLU A 26 -18.75 -11.58 -11.14
CA GLU A 26 -19.35 -12.34 -10.05
C GLU A 26 -18.88 -13.81 -10.06
N ARG A 27 -18.96 -14.45 -11.24
CA ARG A 27 -18.52 -15.82 -11.42
C ARG A 27 -17.03 -15.96 -11.15
N ASP A 28 -16.23 -15.07 -11.72
CA ASP A 28 -14.77 -15.14 -11.63
C ASP A 28 -14.28 -14.94 -10.17
N ILE A 29 -14.97 -14.08 -9.39
CA ILE A 29 -14.73 -13.92 -7.94
C ILE A 29 -15.18 -15.21 -7.20
N THR A 30 -16.36 -15.72 -7.50
CA THR A 30 -16.91 -16.92 -6.84
C THR A 30 -16.01 -18.13 -7.06
N ASP A 31 -15.54 -18.34 -8.28
CA ASP A 31 -14.61 -19.42 -8.63
C ASP A 31 -13.33 -19.33 -7.77
N LYS A 32 -12.77 -18.12 -7.59
CA LYS A 32 -11.62 -17.90 -6.70
C LYS A 32 -11.91 -18.20 -5.23
N LEU A 33 -13.07 -17.81 -4.75
CA LEU A 33 -13.49 -18.11 -3.36
C LEU A 33 -13.72 -19.61 -3.15
N GLU A 34 -14.23 -20.33 -4.15
CA GLU A 34 -14.38 -21.80 -4.13
C GLU A 34 -13.02 -22.50 -4.13
N GLU A 35 -12.07 -22.03 -4.95
CA GLU A 35 -10.68 -22.53 -4.92
C GLU A 35 -10.08 -22.42 -3.52
N LEU A 36 -10.19 -21.23 -2.89
CA LEU A 36 -9.71 -21.01 -1.53
C LEU A 36 -10.41 -21.89 -0.49
N LYS A 37 -11.72 -22.05 -0.59
CA LYS A 37 -12.50 -22.93 0.27
C LYS A 37 -12.10 -24.41 0.10
N PHE A 38 -11.75 -24.82 -1.11
CA PHE A 38 -11.27 -26.16 -1.39
C PHE A 38 -9.91 -26.43 -0.74
N VAL A 39 -8.97 -25.47 -0.83
CA VAL A 39 -7.64 -25.56 -0.22
C VAL A 39 -7.70 -25.51 1.31
N ALA A 40 -8.63 -24.73 1.86
CA ALA A 40 -8.79 -24.54 3.31
C ALA A 40 -10.21 -24.90 3.78
N PRO A 41 -10.61 -26.18 3.73
CA PRO A 41 -11.96 -26.61 4.09
C PRO A 41 -12.26 -26.26 5.55
N ASN A 42 -13.48 -25.78 5.82
CA ASN A 42 -13.95 -25.34 7.12
C ASN A 42 -13.20 -24.13 7.73
N LYS A 43 -12.41 -23.41 6.93
CA LYS A 43 -11.70 -22.19 7.36
C LYS A 43 -12.25 -20.93 6.71
N ILE A 44 -12.94 -21.07 5.59
CA ILE A 44 -13.54 -19.97 4.84
C ILE A 44 -14.99 -20.37 4.49
N GLU A 45 -15.91 -19.47 4.83
CA GLU A 45 -17.30 -19.52 4.39
C GLU A 45 -17.62 -18.24 3.64
N PHE A 46 -18.32 -18.35 2.51
CA PHE A 46 -18.67 -17.15 1.75
C PHE A 46 -20.14 -17.13 1.34
N THR A 47 -20.66 -15.92 1.17
CA THR A 47 -22.02 -15.64 0.69
C THR A 47 -22.02 -14.44 -0.24
N ALA A 48 -22.88 -14.44 -1.27
CA ALA A 48 -23.10 -13.28 -2.10
C ALA A 48 -24.27 -12.42 -1.54
N VAL A 49 -24.07 -11.10 -1.58
CA VAL A 49 -25.08 -10.11 -1.19
C VAL A 49 -25.26 -9.17 -2.37
N TYR A 50 -26.42 -9.24 -3.01
CA TYR A 50 -26.71 -8.39 -4.17
C TYR A 50 -27.09 -6.97 -3.73
N MET A 51 -26.41 -6.00 -4.33
CA MET A 51 -26.56 -4.57 -4.06
C MET A 51 -27.19 -3.85 -5.23
N ARG A 52 -28.06 -2.89 -4.94
CA ARG A 52 -28.58 -1.95 -5.93
C ARG A 52 -28.04 -0.56 -5.65
N ALA A 53 -27.56 0.12 -6.69
CA ALA A 53 -27.03 1.47 -6.59
C ALA A 53 -28.15 2.50 -6.82
N ALA A 54 -29.22 2.42 -6.03
CA ALA A 54 -30.40 3.25 -6.21
C ALA A 54 -30.17 4.75 -5.85
N ASN A 55 -29.26 5.03 -4.90
CA ASN A 55 -29.03 6.39 -4.37
C ASN A 55 -27.55 6.84 -4.42
N ALA A 56 -26.68 6.13 -5.12
CA ALA A 56 -25.25 6.46 -5.14
C ALA A 56 -24.96 7.88 -5.68
N LEU A 57 -25.80 8.41 -6.56
CA LEU A 57 -25.68 9.77 -7.10
C LEU A 57 -26.23 10.82 -6.12
N ALA A 58 -27.31 10.54 -5.41
CA ALA A 58 -27.88 11.47 -4.43
C ALA A 58 -26.99 11.67 -3.20
N SER A 59 -26.30 10.60 -2.78
CA SER A 59 -25.37 10.66 -1.62
C SER A 59 -24.09 11.45 -1.91
N GLN A 60 -23.69 11.59 -3.16
CA GLN A 60 -22.52 12.37 -3.56
C GLN A 60 -22.83 13.88 -3.63
N GLU A 61 -24.04 14.26 -3.97
CA GLU A 61 -24.51 15.66 -3.92
C GLU A 61 -24.69 16.16 -2.49
N ASP A 62 -25.17 15.31 -1.57
CA ASP A 62 -25.30 15.63 -0.13
C ASP A 62 -23.93 15.75 0.60
N MET A 63 -22.88 15.10 0.11
CA MET A 63 -21.50 15.24 0.66
C MET A 63 -20.77 16.48 0.16
N LEU A 64 -21.22 17.10 -0.94
CA LEU A 64 -20.61 18.30 -1.54
C LEU A 64 -21.24 19.62 -1.05
N GLY A 65 -22.09 19.57 -0.03
CA GLY A 65 -22.51 20.76 0.72
C GLY A 65 -23.52 21.62 -0.02
N ALA A 66 -24.77 21.23 0.02
CA ALA A 66 -25.89 22.16 -0.03
C ALA A 66 -26.65 22.03 1.29
N GLU A 67 -26.40 22.98 2.22
CA GLU A 67 -27.31 23.26 3.31
C GLU A 67 -28.62 23.77 2.69
N GLY A 68 -29.54 22.87 2.50
CA GLY A 68 -30.91 23.15 2.08
C GLY A 68 -31.82 22.16 2.77
N GLU A 69 -32.43 22.60 3.87
CA GLU A 69 -33.53 21.91 4.53
C GLU A 69 -34.66 21.69 3.53
N GLU A 70 -34.74 20.49 2.95
CA GLU A 70 -35.99 19.97 2.42
C GLU A 70 -36.35 18.70 3.18
N GLU A 71 -37.37 18.83 4.04
CA GLU A 71 -38.15 17.73 4.60
C GLU A 71 -38.64 16.83 3.45
N LYS A 72 -37.84 15.80 3.10
CA LYS A 72 -38.37 14.71 2.24
C LYS A 72 -39.19 13.78 3.09
N LYS A 73 -40.49 13.81 2.81
CA LYS A 73 -41.54 12.89 3.27
C LYS A 73 -41.00 11.48 3.49
N GLU A 74 -41.23 10.94 4.69
CA GLU A 74 -41.20 9.51 5.00
C GLU A 74 -42.21 8.76 4.10
N GLY A 75 -41.79 8.46 2.88
CA GLY A 75 -42.44 7.50 1.99
C GLY A 75 -41.56 6.27 1.96
N GLU A 76 -42.13 5.11 2.20
CA GLU A 76 -41.61 3.73 2.22
C GLU A 76 -40.27 3.58 1.48
N THR A 77 -39.17 3.75 2.22
CA THR A 77 -37.84 3.38 1.71
C THR A 77 -37.84 1.88 1.46
N SER A 78 -37.55 1.47 0.23
CA SER A 78 -37.51 0.07 -0.15
C SER A 78 -36.49 -0.68 0.71
N ASP A 79 -36.69 -1.98 0.95
CA ASP A 79 -35.74 -2.77 1.75
C ASP A 79 -34.34 -2.75 1.11
N ALA A 80 -34.23 -2.58 -0.20
CA ALA A 80 -32.97 -2.41 -0.93
C ALA A 80 -32.22 -1.13 -0.51
N GLU A 81 -32.94 0.01 -0.37
CA GLU A 81 -32.33 1.29 0.07
C GLU A 81 -31.86 1.23 1.53
N LYS A 82 -32.58 0.51 2.39
CA LYS A 82 -32.16 0.31 3.78
C LYS A 82 -30.89 -0.55 3.87
N ILE A 83 -30.79 -1.57 3.01
CA ILE A 83 -29.59 -2.41 2.90
C ILE A 83 -28.42 -1.57 2.38
N GLU A 84 -28.62 -0.80 1.32
CA GLU A 84 -27.60 0.07 0.74
C GLU A 84 -27.05 1.05 1.78
N LYS A 85 -27.90 1.84 2.45
CA LYS A 85 -27.51 2.78 3.52
C LYS A 85 -26.72 2.09 4.63
N ARG A 86 -27.10 0.86 5.01
CA ARG A 86 -26.38 0.09 6.03
C ARG A 86 -25.01 -0.36 5.55
N MET A 87 -24.88 -0.73 4.28
CA MET A 87 -23.61 -1.16 3.71
C MET A 87 -22.66 0.01 3.46
N LEU A 88 -23.17 1.17 3.01
CA LEU A 88 -22.39 2.40 2.93
C LEU A 88 -21.78 2.80 4.29
N LYS A 89 -22.56 2.70 5.38
CA LYS A 89 -22.04 2.93 6.75
C LYS A 89 -20.97 1.93 7.18
N LYS A 90 -20.94 0.74 6.58
CA LYS A 90 -19.90 -0.27 6.81
C LYS A 90 -18.64 -0.02 5.97
N GLY A 91 -18.68 0.92 5.03
CA GLY A 91 -17.58 1.24 4.13
C GLY A 91 -17.66 0.55 2.77
N VAL A 92 -18.74 -0.15 2.43
CA VAL A 92 -18.96 -0.69 1.08
C VAL A 92 -19.40 0.46 0.19
N GLN A 93 -18.54 0.88 -0.75
CA GLN A 93 -18.80 2.01 -1.65
C GLN A 93 -18.95 1.54 -3.09
N PRO A 94 -19.87 2.13 -3.87
CA PRO A 94 -19.92 1.90 -5.30
C PRO A 94 -18.76 2.62 -5.98
N PHE A 95 -18.39 2.14 -7.16
CA PHE A 95 -17.44 2.82 -8.04
C PHE A 95 -18.06 3.03 -9.41
N MET A 96 -17.60 4.07 -10.11
CA MET A 96 -18.14 4.45 -11.42
C MET A 96 -17.44 3.66 -12.53
N VAL A 97 -18.23 3.03 -13.40
CA VAL A 97 -17.73 2.32 -14.58
C VAL A 97 -18.32 2.97 -15.83
N GLN A 98 -17.47 3.17 -16.83
CA GLN A 98 -17.95 3.60 -18.14
C GLN A 98 -18.68 2.45 -18.83
N ALA A 99 -19.94 2.66 -19.17
CA ALA A 99 -20.76 1.73 -19.90
C ALA A 99 -21.12 2.33 -21.26
N MET A 100 -20.98 1.53 -22.31
CA MET A 100 -21.46 1.91 -23.63
C MET A 100 -22.89 1.40 -23.77
N GLN A 101 -23.87 2.31 -23.85
CA GLN A 101 -25.27 1.98 -24.01
C GLN A 101 -25.83 2.81 -25.16
N ASN A 102 -26.33 2.14 -26.23
CA ASN A 102 -26.87 2.78 -27.43
C ASN A 102 -25.94 3.83 -28.07
N ASP A 103 -24.64 3.49 -28.23
CA ASP A 103 -23.57 4.36 -28.74
C ASP A 103 -23.28 5.63 -27.91
N GLU A 104 -23.86 5.74 -26.72
CA GLU A 104 -23.52 6.78 -25.76
C GLU A 104 -22.66 6.23 -24.60
N ILE A 105 -21.64 7.00 -24.22
CA ILE A 105 -20.82 6.68 -23.06
C ILE A 105 -21.53 7.21 -21.82
N SER A 106 -22.04 6.30 -20.98
CA SER A 106 -22.63 6.63 -19.70
C SER A 106 -21.74 6.14 -18.55
N GLN A 107 -21.79 6.84 -17.41
CA GLN A 107 -21.17 6.37 -16.18
C GLN A 107 -22.23 5.67 -15.32
N LYS A 108 -21.94 4.44 -14.92
CA LYS A 108 -22.85 3.64 -14.10
C LYS A 108 -22.19 3.27 -12.78
N PRO A 109 -22.81 3.56 -11.61
CA PRO A 109 -22.31 3.10 -10.33
C PRO A 109 -22.56 1.61 -10.18
N VAL A 110 -21.53 0.87 -9.76
CA VAL A 110 -21.60 -0.58 -9.51
C VAL A 110 -20.93 -0.92 -8.19
N TYR A 111 -21.41 -1.98 -7.56
CA TYR A 111 -20.79 -2.55 -6.38
C TYR A 111 -19.97 -3.79 -6.78
N SER A 112 -18.74 -3.86 -6.32
CA SER A 112 -17.93 -5.07 -6.30
C SER A 112 -16.91 -4.97 -5.17
N SER A 113 -17.26 -5.52 -4.02
CA SER A 113 -16.46 -5.43 -2.79
C SER A 113 -16.58 -6.73 -2.02
N ILE A 114 -15.57 -7.04 -1.23
CA ILE A 114 -15.59 -8.22 -0.37
C ILE A 114 -15.45 -7.76 1.09
N GLY A 115 -16.43 -8.13 1.90
CA GLY A 115 -16.37 -7.99 3.35
C GLY A 115 -15.78 -9.24 3.97
N VAL A 116 -14.78 -9.06 4.82
CA VAL A 116 -14.13 -10.15 5.58
C VAL A 116 -14.44 -9.98 7.05
N GLY A 117 -15.07 -10.96 7.66
CA GLY A 117 -15.37 -11.03 9.09
C GLY A 117 -14.61 -12.18 9.74
N TYR A 118 -14.06 -11.94 10.92
CA TYR A 118 -13.43 -12.97 11.72
C TYR A 118 -13.72 -12.74 13.20
N ARG A 119 -14.41 -13.70 13.83
CA ARG A 119 -14.85 -13.61 15.23
C ARG A 119 -15.65 -12.31 15.48
N ASP A 120 -15.34 -11.61 16.57
CA ASP A 120 -15.98 -10.35 16.98
C ASP A 120 -15.31 -9.10 16.39
N ALA A 121 -14.33 -9.27 15.47
CA ALA A 121 -13.66 -8.15 14.82
C ALA A 121 -14.61 -7.43 13.85
N LYS A 122 -14.43 -6.12 13.72
CA LYS A 122 -15.16 -5.33 12.74
C LYS A 122 -14.88 -5.87 11.33
N GLU A 123 -15.93 -6.03 10.53
CA GLU A 123 -15.82 -6.45 9.14
C GLU A 123 -14.89 -5.52 8.36
N GLU A 124 -13.87 -6.07 7.71
CA GLU A 124 -12.91 -5.36 6.85
C GLU A 124 -13.38 -5.45 5.40
N ILE A 125 -13.32 -4.32 4.67
CA ILE A 125 -13.81 -4.25 3.29
C ILE A 125 -12.64 -4.17 2.32
N ILE A 126 -12.58 -5.13 1.39
CA ILE A 126 -11.66 -5.15 0.25
C ILE A 126 -12.40 -4.60 -0.96
N GLN A 127 -11.99 -3.42 -1.45
CA GLN A 127 -12.65 -2.74 -2.58
C GLN A 127 -11.71 -1.79 -3.34
N PRO A 128 -12.00 -1.53 -4.61
CA PRO A 128 -12.88 -2.33 -5.46
C PRO A 128 -12.24 -3.68 -5.82
N VAL A 129 -13.07 -4.67 -6.16
CA VAL A 129 -12.62 -5.93 -6.77
C VAL A 129 -12.98 -5.86 -8.25
N MET A 130 -11.95 -5.84 -9.09
CA MET A 130 -12.04 -5.66 -10.54
C MET A 130 -11.37 -6.85 -11.26
N PRO A 131 -11.65 -7.09 -12.55
CA PRO A 131 -10.99 -8.16 -13.28
C PRO A 131 -9.47 -8.09 -13.21
N GLU A 132 -8.90 -6.87 -13.25
CA GLU A 132 -7.46 -6.64 -13.21
C GLU A 132 -6.84 -6.99 -11.83
N THR A 133 -7.64 -6.92 -10.76
CA THR A 133 -7.18 -7.18 -9.38
C THR A 133 -7.50 -8.59 -8.89
N LEU A 134 -8.11 -9.44 -9.72
CA LEU A 134 -8.47 -10.81 -9.35
C LEU A 134 -7.26 -11.70 -9.05
N GLN A 135 -6.12 -11.43 -9.70
CA GLN A 135 -4.88 -12.18 -9.43
C GLN A 135 -4.36 -11.94 -8.01
N GLU A 136 -4.61 -10.75 -7.46
CA GLU A 136 -4.19 -10.38 -6.11
C GLU A 136 -5.24 -10.73 -5.03
N LEU A 137 -6.44 -11.14 -5.44
CA LEU A 137 -7.56 -11.32 -4.53
C LEU A 137 -7.26 -12.35 -3.44
N GLU A 138 -6.64 -13.46 -3.79
CA GLU A 138 -6.24 -14.49 -2.85
C GLU A 138 -5.30 -13.92 -1.78
N TYR A 139 -4.25 -13.23 -2.21
CA TYR A 139 -3.31 -12.59 -1.31
C TYR A 139 -4.01 -11.57 -0.39
N ARG A 140 -4.85 -10.70 -0.95
CA ARG A 140 -5.58 -9.68 -0.18
C ARG A 140 -6.51 -10.30 0.87
N LEU A 141 -7.23 -11.37 0.52
CA LEU A 141 -8.10 -12.11 1.43
C LEU A 141 -7.31 -12.77 2.56
N VAL A 142 -6.29 -13.56 2.21
CA VAL A 142 -5.47 -14.29 3.20
C VAL A 142 -4.76 -13.30 4.13
N ASN A 143 -4.21 -12.21 3.59
CA ASN A 143 -3.57 -11.16 4.38
C ASN A 143 -4.55 -10.47 5.34
N THR A 144 -5.77 -10.16 4.87
CA THR A 144 -6.81 -9.55 5.71
C THR A 144 -7.22 -10.49 6.84
N ILE A 145 -7.50 -11.77 6.53
CA ILE A 145 -7.84 -12.79 7.54
C ILE A 145 -6.68 -12.96 8.54
N PHE A 146 -5.44 -13.00 8.06
CA PHE A 146 -4.26 -13.12 8.89
C PHE A 146 -4.13 -11.94 9.86
N LYS A 147 -4.32 -10.70 9.38
CA LYS A 147 -4.33 -9.49 10.21
C LYS A 147 -5.43 -9.54 11.27
N MET A 148 -6.64 -9.96 10.89
CA MET A 148 -7.78 -10.09 11.82
C MET A 148 -7.61 -11.22 12.85
N SER A 149 -6.84 -12.26 12.52
CA SER A 149 -6.59 -13.38 13.42
C SER A 149 -5.61 -13.06 14.55
N ARG A 150 -4.85 -11.98 14.43
CA ARG A 150 -3.89 -11.53 15.44
C ARG A 150 -4.59 -10.67 16.50
N LYS A 151 -4.26 -10.93 17.77
CA LYS A 151 -4.77 -10.13 18.90
C LYS A 151 -4.10 -8.75 18.98
N GLU A 152 -2.82 -8.69 18.59
CA GLU A 152 -2.02 -7.47 18.61
C GLU A 152 -1.29 -7.33 17.26
N PRO A 153 -1.09 -6.10 16.76
CA PRO A 153 -0.32 -5.87 15.55
C PRO A 153 1.13 -6.32 15.76
N ALA A 154 1.71 -6.92 14.74
CA ALA A 154 3.13 -7.26 14.79
C ALA A 154 3.99 -6.00 14.84
N THR A 155 5.05 -6.03 15.65
CA THR A 155 5.98 -4.92 15.83
C THR A 155 7.20 -5.11 14.93
N ILE A 156 7.51 -4.10 14.12
CA ILE A 156 8.66 -4.03 13.25
C ILE A 156 9.67 -3.04 13.81
N ALA A 157 10.88 -3.50 14.09
CA ALA A 157 12.02 -2.63 14.33
C ALA A 157 12.62 -2.24 12.97
N LEU A 158 12.50 -0.97 12.56
CA LEU A 158 12.93 -0.48 11.26
C LEU A 158 14.21 0.33 11.38
N VAL A 159 15.26 -0.15 10.74
CA VAL A 159 16.57 0.49 10.62
C VAL A 159 16.75 0.94 9.19
N ALA A 160 16.82 2.25 8.96
CA ALA A 160 17.08 2.82 7.65
C ALA A 160 17.78 4.18 7.82
N PRO A 161 18.68 4.58 6.90
CA PRO A 161 19.43 5.81 7.02
C PRO A 161 18.52 7.03 6.87
N LYS A 162 18.88 8.12 7.55
CA LYS A 162 18.38 9.46 7.29
C LYS A 162 19.44 10.24 6.54
N GLU A 163 19.03 11.13 5.68
CA GLU A 163 19.93 11.95 4.88
C GLU A 163 20.04 13.35 5.48
N ALA A 164 21.28 13.86 5.59
CA ALA A 164 21.48 15.24 6.01
C ALA A 164 21.02 16.19 4.91
N VAL A 165 20.17 17.16 5.25
CA VAL A 165 19.69 18.14 4.29
C VAL A 165 20.61 19.34 4.27
N ASN A 166 21.21 19.62 3.12
CA ASN A 166 21.97 20.83 2.92
C ASN A 166 21.05 21.96 2.43
N ILE A 167 20.47 22.72 3.38
CA ILE A 167 19.56 23.81 3.08
C ILE A 167 20.36 25.08 2.76
N PRO A 168 20.16 25.69 1.57
CA PRO A 168 20.78 26.95 1.22
C PRO A 168 20.52 28.07 2.24
N PRO A 169 21.46 28.99 2.46
CA PRO A 169 21.30 30.04 3.46
C PRO A 169 20.02 30.90 3.32
N GLN A 170 19.59 31.12 2.09
CA GLN A 170 18.36 31.88 1.78
C GLN A 170 17.10 31.17 2.29
N LEU A 171 17.03 29.83 2.12
CA LEU A 171 15.93 29.02 2.63
C LEU A 171 15.95 28.91 4.15
N ARG A 172 17.14 28.87 4.78
CA ARG A 172 17.25 28.94 6.26
C ARG A 172 16.68 30.24 6.83
N GLN A 173 16.92 31.37 6.16
CA GLN A 173 16.33 32.66 6.57
C GLN A 173 14.80 32.65 6.43
N LEU A 174 14.27 32.01 5.36
CA LEU A 174 12.84 31.90 5.16
C LEU A 174 12.18 31.05 6.26
N TYR A 175 12.77 29.87 6.62
CA TYR A 175 12.30 29.06 7.75
C TYR A 175 12.30 29.87 9.06
N ALA A 176 13.36 30.65 9.32
CA ALA A 176 13.45 31.47 10.50
C ALA A 176 12.38 32.62 10.52
N GLN A 177 12.07 33.22 9.36
CA GLN A 177 11.00 34.20 9.23
C GLN A 177 9.61 33.60 9.44
N MET A 178 9.42 32.35 9.04
CA MET A 178 8.15 31.60 9.24
C MET A 178 8.03 31.02 10.65
N GLY A 179 9.04 31.17 11.51
CA GLY A 179 9.07 30.60 12.85
C GLY A 179 9.11 29.06 12.85
N GLN A 180 9.53 28.46 11.73
CA GLN A 180 9.63 27.01 11.58
C GLN A 180 11.07 26.53 11.83
N PRO A 181 11.26 25.38 12.48
CA PRO A 181 12.60 24.81 12.64
C PRO A 181 13.15 24.40 11.27
N VAL A 182 14.44 24.69 11.06
CA VAL A 182 15.15 24.25 9.85
C VAL A 182 15.34 22.73 9.93
N PRO A 183 14.86 21.94 8.96
CA PRO A 183 15.05 20.51 8.98
C PRO A 183 16.55 20.15 8.87
N GLU A 184 17.05 19.37 9.80
CA GLU A 184 18.47 18.92 9.82
C GLU A 184 18.66 17.64 8.97
N SER A 185 17.64 16.84 8.86
CA SER A 185 17.66 15.58 8.11
C SER A 185 16.33 15.34 7.40
N GLU A 186 16.40 14.61 6.31
CA GLU A 186 15.26 14.04 5.58
C GLU A 186 15.26 12.53 5.74
N ASP A 187 14.08 11.95 5.89
CA ASP A 187 13.92 10.50 5.94
C ASP A 187 13.34 9.98 4.60
N PRO A 188 14.17 9.50 3.68
CA PRO A 188 13.70 8.96 2.39
C PRO A 188 12.85 7.70 2.55
N TYR A 189 12.87 7.06 3.74
CA TYR A 189 12.13 5.85 4.06
C TYR A 189 10.88 6.10 4.91
N GLU A 190 10.49 7.35 5.15
CA GLU A 190 9.25 7.69 5.86
C GLU A 190 8.02 7.11 5.16
N TYR A 191 8.02 7.10 3.83
CA TYR A 191 6.92 6.50 3.06
C TYR A 191 6.83 4.99 3.26
N CYS A 192 7.94 4.28 3.35
CA CYS A 192 7.97 2.86 3.68
C CYS A 192 7.38 2.60 5.08
N GLN A 193 7.76 3.41 6.06
CA GLN A 193 7.16 3.33 7.40
C GLN A 193 5.63 3.51 7.35
N ARG A 194 5.16 4.56 6.65
CA ARG A 194 3.72 4.83 6.51
C ARG A 194 2.96 3.67 5.85
N ILE A 195 3.52 3.04 4.82
CA ILE A 195 2.91 1.85 4.18
C ILE A 195 2.79 0.71 5.20
N LEU A 196 3.85 0.42 5.96
CA LEU A 196 3.82 -0.63 6.97
C LEU A 196 2.77 -0.34 8.07
N GLU A 197 2.63 0.91 8.49
CA GLU A 197 1.62 1.33 9.46
C GLU A 197 0.19 1.24 8.88
N GLN A 198 -0.02 1.58 7.61
CA GLN A 198 -1.28 1.37 6.90
C GLN A 198 -1.63 -0.13 6.81
N GLU A 199 -0.61 -0.98 6.67
CA GLU A 199 -0.73 -2.43 6.71
C GLU A 199 -0.93 -2.97 8.15
N LYS A 200 -1.20 -2.09 9.13
CA LYS A 200 -1.47 -2.40 10.54
C LYS A 200 -0.30 -3.06 11.27
N TYR A 201 0.93 -2.78 10.86
CA TYR A 201 2.11 -3.07 11.67
C TYR A 201 2.40 -1.90 12.63
N LYS A 202 2.91 -2.22 13.80
CA LYS A 202 3.51 -1.22 14.68
C LYS A 202 4.97 -1.05 14.27
N VAL A 203 5.35 0.14 13.81
CA VAL A 203 6.72 0.40 13.34
C VAL A 203 7.47 1.25 14.35
N GLU A 204 8.66 0.81 14.74
CA GLU A 204 9.56 1.53 15.61
C GLU A 204 10.88 1.77 14.89
N ARG A 205 11.25 3.05 14.71
CA ARG A 205 12.53 3.44 14.07
C ARG A 205 13.67 3.28 15.04
N VAL A 206 14.73 2.60 14.62
CA VAL A 206 15.89 2.28 15.45
C VAL A 206 17.18 2.62 14.69
N GLU A 207 18.17 3.17 15.39
CA GLU A 207 19.48 3.52 14.79
C GLU A 207 20.57 2.49 15.13
N LEU A 208 20.28 1.49 15.95
CA LEU A 208 21.20 0.47 16.41
C LEU A 208 22.47 1.02 17.09
N THR A 209 22.33 2.13 17.81
CA THR A 209 23.39 2.70 18.63
C THR A 209 23.30 2.21 20.07
N GLN A 210 24.25 2.58 20.94
CA GLN A 210 24.14 2.30 22.36
C GLN A 210 22.96 3.02 23.01
N GLN A 211 22.63 4.20 22.51
CA GLN A 211 21.51 5.02 22.97
C GLN A 211 20.18 4.59 22.39
N SER A 212 20.21 3.95 21.22
CA SER A 212 19.03 3.44 20.49
C SER A 212 19.26 1.95 20.12
N PRO A 213 19.24 1.02 21.08
CA PRO A 213 19.33 -0.40 20.82
C PRO A 213 18.04 -0.93 20.24
N LEU A 214 18.03 -2.21 19.82
CA LEU A 214 16.79 -2.90 19.46
C LEU A 214 15.81 -2.88 20.64
N PRO A 215 14.49 -2.65 20.38
CA PRO A 215 13.48 -2.76 21.42
C PRO A 215 13.47 -4.15 22.08
N GLU A 216 12.98 -4.24 23.30
CA GLU A 216 12.88 -5.54 23.99
C GLU A 216 11.88 -6.47 23.30
N LYS A 217 10.80 -5.90 22.76
CA LYS A 217 9.71 -6.63 22.11
C LYS A 217 9.54 -6.15 20.67
N TYR A 218 9.87 -6.99 19.75
CA TYR A 218 9.61 -6.86 18.32
C TYR A 218 9.49 -8.25 17.70
N ASP A 219 8.81 -8.34 16.56
CA ASP A 219 8.61 -9.60 15.84
C ASP A 219 9.60 -9.72 14.67
N THR A 220 9.85 -8.60 14.01
CA THR A 220 10.70 -8.55 12.80
C THR A 220 11.64 -7.36 12.85
N LEU A 221 12.90 -7.60 12.51
CA LEU A 221 13.88 -6.55 12.23
C LEU A 221 13.95 -6.32 10.72
N VAL A 222 13.75 -5.09 10.29
CA VAL A 222 13.89 -4.68 8.89
C VAL A 222 15.02 -3.68 8.79
N VAL A 223 16.07 -4.03 8.04
CA VAL A 223 17.24 -3.18 7.79
C VAL A 223 17.23 -2.79 6.32
N ILE A 224 17.11 -1.50 6.03
CA ILE A 224 17.09 -0.97 4.68
C ILE A 224 18.33 -0.12 4.45
N ASN A 225 19.02 -0.40 3.36
CA ASN A 225 20.17 0.37 2.88
C ASN A 225 21.20 0.68 4.00
N PRO A 226 21.77 -0.36 4.64
CA PRO A 226 22.80 -0.15 5.64
C PRO A 226 23.98 0.62 5.05
N ARG A 227 24.50 1.61 5.81
CA ARG A 227 25.65 2.44 5.41
C ARG A 227 26.69 2.41 6.50
N GLU A 228 27.89 1.95 6.16
CA GLU A 228 29.07 1.93 7.04
C GLU A 228 28.78 1.33 8.43
N PHE A 229 28.07 0.20 8.46
CA PHE A 229 27.70 -0.43 9.72
C PHE A 229 28.93 -0.80 10.54
N ASN A 230 28.94 -0.38 11.78
CA ASN A 230 29.99 -0.74 12.75
C ASN A 230 29.72 -2.11 13.39
N GLU A 231 30.70 -2.63 14.14
CA GLU A 231 30.61 -3.95 14.78
C GLU A 231 29.44 -4.08 15.76
N ARG A 232 29.04 -2.99 16.40
CA ARG A 232 27.89 -2.98 17.30
C ARG A 232 26.57 -3.20 16.53
N GLN A 233 26.40 -2.55 15.40
CA GLN A 233 25.22 -2.68 14.55
C GLN A 233 25.13 -4.08 13.95
N LYS A 234 26.25 -4.62 13.46
CA LYS A 234 26.32 -6.00 12.97
C LYS A 234 26.00 -7.02 14.07
N TRP A 235 26.52 -6.78 15.28
CA TRP A 235 26.22 -7.63 16.43
C TRP A 235 24.74 -7.65 16.79
N GLU A 236 24.04 -6.51 16.75
CA GLU A 236 22.60 -6.45 17.02
C GLU A 236 21.81 -7.26 15.99
N ILE A 237 22.18 -7.22 14.70
CA ILE A 237 21.56 -8.05 13.66
C ILE A 237 21.82 -9.55 13.95
N SER A 238 23.07 -9.92 14.24
CA SER A 238 23.42 -11.31 14.60
C SER A 238 22.64 -11.79 15.81
N ARG A 239 22.49 -10.93 16.84
CA ARG A 239 21.71 -11.22 18.03
C ARG A 239 20.24 -11.46 17.71
N ALA A 240 19.65 -10.65 16.82
CA ALA A 240 18.27 -10.82 16.37
C ALA A 240 18.08 -12.18 15.68
N ILE A 241 18.97 -12.53 14.74
CA ILE A 241 18.95 -13.82 14.04
C ILE A 241 19.10 -14.99 15.03
N ALA A 242 20.11 -14.92 15.92
CA ALA A 242 20.35 -15.96 16.91
C ALA A 242 19.20 -16.14 17.91
N SER A 243 18.43 -15.09 18.17
CA SER A 243 17.23 -15.14 19.02
C SER A 243 15.99 -15.67 18.29
N GLY A 244 16.11 -16.10 17.04
CA GLY A 244 15.00 -16.64 16.23
C GLY A 244 14.02 -15.56 15.76
N LYS A 245 14.42 -14.29 15.71
CA LYS A 245 13.62 -13.21 15.15
C LYS A 245 13.66 -13.25 13.61
N ASN A 246 12.58 -12.80 12.98
CA ASN A 246 12.61 -12.60 11.54
C ASN A 246 13.48 -11.37 11.21
N VAL A 247 14.37 -11.53 10.24
CA VAL A 247 15.25 -10.43 9.81
C VAL A 247 15.15 -10.28 8.29
N VAL A 248 14.87 -9.08 7.84
CA VAL A 248 14.85 -8.68 6.44
C VAL A 248 15.93 -7.63 6.23
N ILE A 249 16.84 -7.86 5.29
CA ILE A 249 17.92 -6.93 4.97
C ILE A 249 17.85 -6.58 3.49
N ALA A 250 17.61 -5.32 3.17
CA ALA A 250 17.68 -4.77 1.83
C ALA A 250 19.00 -4.01 1.65
N VAL A 251 19.94 -4.63 0.95
CA VAL A 251 21.29 -4.09 0.74
C VAL A 251 21.36 -3.38 -0.60
N GLN A 252 21.98 -2.21 -0.62
CA GLN A 252 22.23 -1.43 -1.82
C GLN A 252 23.74 -1.15 -1.95
N GLN A 253 24.33 -1.61 -3.06
CA GLN A 253 25.77 -1.39 -3.34
C GLN A 253 26.01 -0.06 -4.08
N TYR A 254 24.97 0.49 -4.71
CA TYR A 254 25.05 1.71 -5.48
C TYR A 254 23.89 2.63 -5.16
N GLU A 255 24.18 3.93 -5.07
CA GLU A 255 23.20 4.99 -5.03
C GLU A 255 23.07 5.62 -6.41
N TRP A 256 21.84 5.82 -6.85
CA TRP A 256 21.51 6.44 -8.12
C TRP A 256 20.89 7.80 -7.89
N ASP A 257 21.44 8.83 -8.52
CA ASP A 257 20.90 10.19 -8.48
C ASP A 257 20.41 10.55 -9.91
N TYR A 258 19.14 10.94 -9.97
CA TYR A 258 18.46 11.30 -11.22
C TYR A 258 18.18 12.79 -11.21
N LYS A 259 18.88 13.56 -12.05
CA LYS A 259 18.66 15.00 -12.18
C LYS A 259 18.16 15.30 -13.58
N VAL A 260 17.01 15.97 -13.65
CA VAL A 260 16.51 16.55 -14.91
C VAL A 260 17.00 17.98 -15.01
N THR A 261 17.74 18.29 -16.07
CA THR A 261 18.20 19.66 -16.33
C THR A 261 17.03 20.52 -16.81
N PRO A 262 17.14 21.88 -16.76
CA PRO A 262 16.11 22.76 -17.30
C PRO A 262 15.81 22.53 -18.79
N GLU A 263 16.78 21.98 -19.56
CA GLU A 263 16.63 21.63 -20.98
C GLU A 263 15.96 20.25 -21.20
N GLY A 264 15.55 19.58 -20.11
CA GLY A 264 14.89 18.26 -20.19
C GLY A 264 15.84 17.08 -20.32
N ASN A 265 17.16 17.28 -20.27
CA ASN A 265 18.12 16.17 -20.28
C ASN A 265 18.17 15.51 -18.90
N VAL A 266 18.37 14.20 -18.88
CA VAL A 266 18.50 13.43 -17.64
C VAL A 266 19.96 13.10 -17.38
N ASN A 267 20.48 13.60 -16.28
CA ASN A 267 21.77 13.19 -15.76
C ASN A 267 21.58 12.07 -14.75
N LEU A 268 22.16 10.92 -15.04
CA LEU A 268 22.17 9.75 -14.18
C LEU A 268 23.57 9.60 -13.58
N THR A 269 23.67 9.70 -12.26
CA THR A 269 24.94 9.52 -11.56
C THR A 269 24.86 8.31 -10.65
N LYS A 270 25.88 7.44 -10.74
CA LYS A 270 26.05 6.27 -9.88
C LYS A 270 27.16 6.53 -8.87
N ARG A 271 26.89 6.32 -7.59
CA ARG A 271 27.89 6.33 -6.52
C ARG A 271 27.97 4.96 -5.85
N GLU A 272 29.18 4.47 -5.60
CA GLU A 272 29.36 3.26 -4.77
C GLU A 272 29.01 3.58 -3.32
N GLN A 273 28.35 2.63 -2.67
CA GLN A 273 28.07 2.64 -1.25
C GLN A 273 28.88 1.55 -0.56
N ASN A 274 29.18 1.77 0.70
CA ASN A 274 29.80 0.77 1.56
C ASN A 274 28.80 0.37 2.67
N PRO A 275 28.03 -0.70 2.50
CA PRO A 275 27.16 -1.21 3.56
C PRO A 275 27.92 -1.70 4.79
N ASN A 276 29.18 -2.14 4.61
CA ASN A 276 30.03 -2.78 5.61
C ASN A 276 29.34 -3.94 6.35
N ILE A 277 28.71 -4.85 5.60
CA ILE A 277 27.92 -5.97 6.16
C ILE A 277 28.29 -7.30 5.51
N ASP A 278 29.25 -7.30 4.58
CA ASP A 278 29.63 -8.49 3.80
C ASP A 278 30.16 -9.63 4.68
N ASP A 279 30.92 -9.32 5.73
CA ASP A 279 31.40 -10.29 6.70
C ASP A 279 30.25 -10.97 7.46
N LEU A 280 29.25 -10.19 7.87
CA LEU A 280 28.04 -10.70 8.50
C LEU A 280 27.29 -11.63 7.54
N LEU A 281 27.05 -11.21 6.30
CA LEU A 281 26.34 -12.02 5.31
C LEU A 281 27.10 -13.31 4.97
N THR A 282 28.42 -13.22 4.84
CA THR A 282 29.29 -14.37 4.57
C THR A 282 29.23 -15.41 5.69
N ALA A 283 29.11 -14.98 6.94
CA ALA A 283 28.95 -15.90 8.07
C ALA A 283 27.65 -16.73 7.98
N TYR A 284 26.64 -16.24 7.25
CA TYR A 284 25.39 -16.97 6.96
C TYR A 284 25.38 -17.61 5.55
N GLY A 285 26.53 -17.64 4.87
CA GLY A 285 26.65 -18.23 3.52
C GLY A 285 26.03 -17.39 2.41
N LEU A 286 25.82 -16.09 2.66
CA LEU A 286 25.24 -15.15 1.70
C LEU A 286 26.32 -14.17 1.19
N GLY A 287 26.11 -13.66 -0.03
CA GLY A 287 26.95 -12.61 -0.60
C GLY A 287 26.12 -11.69 -1.50
N VAL A 288 26.52 -10.42 -1.55
CA VAL A 288 25.90 -9.44 -2.45
C VAL A 288 26.90 -9.06 -3.52
N SER A 289 26.59 -9.39 -4.80
CA SER A 289 27.41 -9.02 -5.93
C SER A 289 27.33 -7.50 -6.16
N LYS A 290 28.43 -6.95 -6.74
CA LYS A 290 28.45 -5.58 -7.25
C LYS A 290 27.86 -5.47 -8.66
N ASP A 291 27.30 -6.55 -9.19
CA ASP A 291 26.63 -6.54 -10.47
C ASP A 291 25.27 -5.84 -10.38
N ILE A 292 24.89 -5.21 -11.48
CA ILE A 292 23.58 -4.55 -11.60
C ILE A 292 22.73 -5.43 -12.50
N LEU A 293 21.62 -5.92 -11.95
CA LEU A 293 20.64 -6.65 -12.74
C LEU A 293 19.85 -5.68 -13.61
N MET A 294 19.58 -6.10 -14.84
CA MET A 294 18.82 -5.34 -15.82
C MET A 294 17.83 -6.26 -16.53
N ASP A 295 16.62 -5.75 -16.81
CA ASP A 295 15.59 -6.48 -17.54
C ASP A 295 14.99 -5.60 -18.65
N THR A 296 14.40 -6.26 -19.62
CA THR A 296 13.53 -5.64 -20.63
C THR A 296 12.18 -5.27 -20.07
N ASN A 297 11.70 -6.00 -19.03
CA ASN A 297 10.47 -5.72 -18.31
C ASN A 297 10.75 -4.67 -17.22
N LYS A 298 10.32 -3.43 -17.47
CA LYS A 298 10.73 -2.26 -16.69
C LYS A 298 9.53 -1.54 -16.10
N VAL A 299 9.74 -0.95 -14.93
CA VAL A 299 8.80 0.01 -14.33
C VAL A 299 9.19 1.41 -14.78
N PRO A 300 8.28 2.19 -15.40
CA PRO A 300 8.56 3.57 -15.75
C PRO A 300 8.70 4.42 -14.46
N LEU A 301 9.78 5.21 -14.39
CA LEU A 301 10.00 6.16 -13.30
C LEU A 301 9.70 7.57 -13.81
N THR A 302 8.77 8.26 -13.18
CA THR A 302 8.51 9.68 -13.47
C THR A 302 9.36 10.56 -12.54
N VAL A 303 10.32 11.25 -13.11
CA VAL A 303 11.16 12.23 -12.40
C VAL A 303 10.60 13.62 -12.63
N ARG A 304 10.42 14.38 -11.56
CA ARG A 304 9.91 15.76 -11.64
C ARG A 304 10.88 16.65 -12.42
N SER A 305 10.33 17.56 -13.21
CA SER A 305 11.12 18.55 -13.93
C SER A 305 11.96 19.41 -12.95
N GLY A 306 13.17 19.76 -13.37
CA GLY A 306 14.00 20.73 -12.65
C GLY A 306 13.46 22.18 -12.71
N ASN A 307 12.44 22.44 -13.52
CA ASN A 307 11.80 23.75 -13.66
C ASN A 307 10.62 23.87 -12.67
N PRO A 308 10.65 24.85 -11.73
CA PRO A 308 9.59 25.02 -10.73
C PRO A 308 8.20 25.26 -11.32
N LEU A 309 8.12 25.95 -12.47
CA LEU A 309 6.85 26.21 -13.16
C LEU A 309 6.24 24.94 -13.75
N GLU A 310 7.06 24.09 -14.34
CA GLU A 310 6.62 22.78 -14.86
C GLU A 310 6.22 21.82 -13.73
N GLN A 311 6.92 21.87 -12.59
CA GLN A 311 6.52 21.12 -11.40
C GLN A 311 5.13 21.49 -10.90
N LEU A 312 4.81 22.79 -10.91
CA LEU A 312 3.50 23.30 -10.51
C LEU A 312 2.36 22.83 -11.46
N MET A 313 2.71 22.63 -12.74
CA MET A 313 1.80 22.13 -13.79
C MET A 313 1.78 20.58 -13.89
N GLY A 314 2.43 19.89 -12.94
CA GLY A 314 2.52 18.43 -12.98
C GLY A 314 3.52 17.88 -14.00
N GLY A 315 4.42 18.74 -14.52
CA GLY A 315 5.42 18.34 -15.49
C GLY A 315 6.50 17.42 -14.91
N GLY A 316 6.78 16.33 -15.64
CA GLY A 316 7.82 15.36 -15.31
C GLY A 316 8.27 14.60 -16.55
N THR A 317 9.45 14.02 -16.47
CA THR A 317 10.00 13.17 -17.54
C THR A 317 9.92 11.71 -17.10
N THR A 318 9.34 10.87 -17.95
CA THR A 318 9.26 9.42 -17.71
C THR A 318 10.51 8.73 -18.22
N LEU A 319 11.21 8.04 -17.33
CA LEU A 319 12.42 7.28 -17.61
C LEU A 319 12.10 5.79 -17.64
N ASN A 320 12.57 5.11 -18.68
CA ASN A 320 12.47 3.66 -18.82
C ASN A 320 13.89 3.06 -18.70
N LEU A 321 14.37 2.93 -17.47
CA LEU A 321 15.72 2.43 -17.20
C LEU A 321 15.69 0.91 -16.95
N PRO A 322 16.60 0.14 -17.55
CA PRO A 322 16.59 -1.33 -17.46
C PRO A 322 16.86 -1.86 -16.03
N MET A 323 17.45 -1.04 -15.13
CA MET A 323 17.64 -1.39 -13.73
C MET A 323 16.38 -1.23 -12.89
N HIS A 324 15.32 -0.61 -13.41
CA HIS A 324 14.02 -0.51 -12.74
C HIS A 324 13.13 -1.67 -13.21
N MET A 325 13.47 -2.86 -12.78
CA MET A 325 12.79 -4.09 -13.17
C MET A 325 11.40 -4.19 -12.51
N LEU A 326 10.43 -4.73 -13.27
CA LEU A 326 9.20 -5.21 -12.71
C LEU A 326 9.44 -6.59 -12.09
N ILE A 327 9.29 -6.68 -10.78
CA ILE A 327 9.37 -7.96 -10.05
C ILE A 327 7.94 -8.46 -9.88
N ASN A 328 7.65 -9.61 -10.50
CA ASN A 328 6.34 -10.28 -10.44
C ASN A 328 6.30 -11.28 -9.27
#